data_7a61429160205569ebdfef1bca0846ab
#
_entry.id   7a61429160205569ebdfef1bca0846ab
#
_cell.length_a   1.000
_cell.length_b   1.000
_cell.length_c   1.000
_cell.angle_alpha   90.00
_cell.angle_beta   90.00
_cell.angle_gamma   90.00
#
_symmetry.space_group_name_H-M   'P 1'
#
loop_
_entity.id
_entity.type
_entity.pdbx_description
1 polymer ?
#
loop_
_entity_poly.entity_id
_entity_poly.type
_entity_poly.pdbx_seq_one_letter_code
_entity_poly.pdbx_strand_id
1 'polypeptide(L)'
;MIDETRGLVIERDGGQGDAELVCKGGATDECFSKPAMFKRVYMIDFAGVDAGQPVQKVAYIDLLDMQDPEGLARQGQREDGRFTFPFVTIEDVDRVDESHIIVGNDNNFPFSVGRALGARDDNELILLEVSEFLQARAGS
;
A
#
# COMPACT_ATOMS: atom_id res chain seq x y z
N MET A 1 10.50 11.42 -5.82
CA MET A 1 11.93 11.00 -5.96
C MET A 1 12.55 10.89 -4.58
N ILE A 2 13.42 9.89 -4.37
CA ILE A 2 14.15 9.70 -3.10
C ILE A 2 15.52 10.39 -3.16
N ASP A 3 16.23 10.21 -4.25
CA ASP A 3 17.47 10.89 -4.59
C ASP A 3 17.63 11.01 -6.13
N GLU A 4 18.84 11.23 -6.63
CA GLU A 4 19.11 11.45 -8.06
C GLU A 4 18.80 10.23 -8.94
N THR A 5 18.83 9.01 -8.38
CA THR A 5 18.67 7.76 -9.15
C THR A 5 17.56 6.85 -8.65
N ARG A 6 16.88 7.20 -7.55
CA ARG A 6 15.84 6.35 -6.97
C ARG A 6 14.51 7.07 -6.81
N GLY A 7 13.45 6.32 -6.96
CA GLY A 7 12.08 6.82 -6.81
C GLY A 7 11.14 5.79 -6.20
N LEU A 8 9.99 6.27 -5.75
CA LEU A 8 8.88 5.44 -5.30
C LEU A 8 7.85 5.30 -6.41
N VAL A 9 7.32 4.09 -6.59
CA VAL A 9 6.27 3.79 -7.56
C VAL A 9 5.20 2.95 -6.88
N ILE A 10 3.94 3.36 -7.03
CA ILE A 10 2.78 2.58 -6.60
C ILE A 10 2.35 1.67 -7.75
N GLU A 11 2.23 0.37 -7.47
CA GLU A 11 1.55 -0.56 -8.36
C GLU A 11 0.40 -1.23 -7.61
N ARG A 12 -0.76 -1.26 -8.24
CA ARG A 12 -1.98 -1.77 -7.63
C ARG A 12 -2.91 -2.45 -8.63
N ASP A 13 -3.68 -3.42 -8.16
CA ASP A 13 -4.82 -3.95 -8.90
C ASP A 13 -6.05 -3.03 -8.75
N GLY A 14 -7.13 -3.36 -9.45
CA GLY A 14 -8.42 -2.68 -9.34
C GLY A 14 -9.37 -3.30 -8.31
N GLY A 15 -8.85 -4.12 -7.38
CA GLY A 15 -9.63 -4.67 -6.28
C GLY A 15 -9.72 -3.71 -5.09
N GLN A 16 -10.70 -3.90 -4.23
CA GLN A 16 -10.87 -3.17 -2.99
C GLN A 16 -11.34 -4.08 -1.86
N GLY A 17 -10.90 -3.79 -0.65
CA GLY A 17 -11.31 -4.47 0.56
C GLY A 17 -10.41 -5.63 0.94
N ASP A 18 -10.32 -5.84 2.24
CA ASP A 18 -9.63 -6.97 2.84
C ASP A 18 -10.62 -8.11 3.09
N ALA A 19 -10.58 -9.12 2.23
CA ALA A 19 -11.48 -10.28 2.33
C ALA A 19 -11.28 -11.08 3.63
N GLU A 20 -10.05 -11.16 4.13
CA GLU A 20 -9.78 -11.89 5.38
C GLU A 20 -10.33 -11.17 6.61
N LEU A 21 -10.38 -9.84 6.58
CA LEU A 21 -10.93 -9.04 7.67
C LEU A 21 -12.46 -9.04 7.68
N VAL A 22 -13.08 -8.88 6.52
CA VAL A 22 -14.52 -8.61 6.37
C VAL A 22 -15.32 -9.85 6.00
N CYS A 23 -14.79 -10.73 5.14
CA CYS A 23 -15.52 -11.86 4.59
C CYS A 23 -15.46 -13.12 5.48
N LYS A 24 -15.50 -12.94 6.79
CA LYS A 24 -15.45 -14.06 7.75
C LYS A 24 -16.70 -14.95 7.58
N GLY A 25 -16.47 -16.22 7.20
CA GLY A 25 -17.52 -17.24 7.16
C GLY A 25 -17.94 -17.73 5.77
N GLY A 26 -17.33 -17.25 4.70
CA GLY A 26 -17.52 -17.77 3.33
C GLY A 26 -18.86 -17.44 2.66
N ALA A 27 -19.65 -16.52 3.22
CA ALA A 27 -20.86 -16.03 2.57
C ALA A 27 -20.46 -15.05 1.47
N THR A 28 -20.72 -15.42 0.20
CA THR A 28 -20.38 -14.60 -0.96
C THR A 28 -21.15 -13.28 -1.04
N ASP A 29 -22.31 -13.22 -0.41
CA ASP A 29 -23.20 -12.06 -0.44
C ASP A 29 -22.81 -10.96 0.58
N GLU A 30 -21.91 -11.30 1.51
CA GLU A 30 -21.40 -10.39 2.55
C GLU A 30 -19.91 -10.11 2.37
N CYS A 31 -19.41 -10.17 1.15
CA CYS A 31 -18.00 -9.99 0.85
C CYS A 31 -17.78 -9.02 -0.31
N PHE A 32 -16.55 -8.54 -0.45
CA PHE A 32 -16.16 -7.75 -1.62
C PHE A 32 -16.21 -8.60 -2.90
N SER A 33 -16.86 -8.11 -3.94
CA SER A 33 -16.95 -8.81 -5.23
C SER A 33 -15.60 -8.98 -5.92
N LYS A 34 -14.67 -8.05 -5.68
CA LYS A 34 -13.29 -8.08 -6.16
C LYS A 34 -12.36 -7.58 -5.05
N PRO A 35 -11.94 -8.45 -4.13
CA PRO A 35 -11.02 -8.07 -3.06
C PRO A 35 -9.69 -7.56 -3.60
N ALA A 36 -9.02 -6.72 -2.81
CA ALA A 36 -7.67 -6.29 -3.10
C ALA A 36 -6.69 -7.48 -2.97
N MET A 37 -5.88 -7.73 -4.01
CA MET A 37 -4.92 -8.83 -4.07
C MET A 37 -3.49 -8.35 -4.29
N PHE A 38 -3.31 -7.10 -4.73
CA PHE A 38 -2.01 -6.54 -5.05
C PHE A 38 -2.00 -5.03 -4.85
N LYS A 39 -1.31 -4.58 -3.81
CA LYS A 39 -1.10 -3.16 -3.47
C LYS A 39 0.33 -2.99 -2.98
N ARG A 40 1.21 -2.37 -3.77
CA ARG A 40 2.63 -2.24 -3.40
C ARG A 40 3.19 -0.86 -3.69
N VAL A 41 4.09 -0.44 -2.82
CA VAL A 41 5.04 0.64 -3.08
C VAL A 41 6.38 0.00 -3.42
N TYR A 42 6.91 0.28 -4.61
CA TYR A 42 8.24 -0.17 -5.02
C TYR A 42 9.27 0.95 -4.87
N MET A 43 10.45 0.58 -4.43
CA MET A 43 11.66 1.35 -4.66
C MET A 43 12.20 0.96 -6.04
N ILE A 44 12.34 1.93 -6.93
CA ILE A 44 13.01 1.75 -8.22
C ILE A 44 14.38 2.41 -8.18
N ASP A 45 15.35 1.81 -8.88
CA ASP A 45 16.68 2.36 -9.09
C ASP A 45 16.98 2.40 -10.59
N PHE A 46 17.33 3.55 -11.08
CA PHE A 46 17.69 3.77 -12.48
C PHE A 46 19.15 4.25 -12.66
N ALA A 47 20.00 4.02 -11.64
CA ALA A 47 21.43 4.26 -11.78
C ALA A 47 22.02 3.43 -12.93
N GLY A 48 22.65 4.09 -13.91
CA GLY A 48 23.25 3.43 -15.08
C GLY A 48 22.23 2.87 -16.09
N VAL A 49 20.96 3.19 -15.99
CA VAL A 49 19.93 2.78 -16.95
C VAL A 49 19.83 3.80 -18.08
N ASP A 50 19.99 3.32 -19.31
CA ASP A 50 19.84 4.17 -20.51
C ASP A 50 18.39 4.52 -20.78
N ALA A 51 18.15 5.65 -21.43
CA ALA A 51 16.81 6.09 -21.79
C ALA A 51 16.07 5.04 -22.63
N GLY A 52 14.85 4.70 -22.23
CA GLY A 52 14.00 3.69 -22.86
C GLY A 52 14.25 2.25 -22.38
N GLN A 53 15.17 2.03 -21.46
CA GLN A 53 15.36 0.73 -20.81
C GLN A 53 14.52 0.62 -19.53
N PRO A 54 14.11 -0.61 -19.13
CA PRO A 54 13.37 -0.82 -17.91
C PRO A 54 14.24 -0.52 -16.67
N VAL A 55 13.64 0.13 -15.67
CA VAL A 55 14.27 0.36 -14.37
C VAL A 55 14.22 -0.89 -13.50
N GLN A 56 15.09 -0.96 -12.49
CA GLN A 56 15.10 -2.06 -11.53
C GLN A 56 14.17 -1.76 -10.35
N LYS A 57 13.32 -2.72 -10.00
CA LYS A 57 12.60 -2.73 -8.74
C LYS A 57 13.48 -3.42 -7.69
N VAL A 58 14.00 -2.65 -6.74
CA VAL A 58 15.03 -3.14 -5.79
C VAL A 58 14.46 -3.55 -4.44
N ALA A 59 13.29 -3.03 -4.07
CA ALA A 59 12.55 -3.42 -2.87
C ALA A 59 11.07 -3.10 -3.04
N TYR A 60 10.24 -3.66 -2.16
CA TYR A 60 8.82 -3.27 -2.08
C TYR A 60 8.29 -3.34 -0.66
N ILE A 61 7.20 -2.61 -0.43
CA ILE A 61 6.32 -2.71 0.72
C ILE A 61 4.98 -3.25 0.22
N ASP A 62 4.49 -4.33 0.82
CA ASP A 62 3.16 -4.85 0.55
C ASP A 62 2.15 -4.16 1.47
N LEU A 63 1.30 -3.32 0.89
CA LEU A 63 0.31 -2.55 1.65
C LEU A 63 -0.87 -3.41 2.15
N LEU A 64 -0.92 -4.68 1.77
CA LEU A 64 -1.88 -5.65 2.28
C LEU A 64 -1.31 -6.53 3.41
N ASP A 65 -0.01 -6.38 3.74
CA ASP A 65 0.66 -7.20 4.75
C ASP A 65 1.68 -6.37 5.57
N MET A 66 1.22 -5.28 6.13
CA MET A 66 2.04 -4.43 7.00
C MET A 66 1.93 -4.86 8.46
N GLN A 67 2.96 -4.59 9.26
CA GLN A 67 2.98 -4.91 10.68
C GLN A 67 2.53 -3.71 11.52
N ASP A 68 1.61 -3.97 12.44
CA ASP A 68 1.15 -3.00 13.44
C ASP A 68 0.99 -3.68 14.81
N PRO A 69 2.09 -4.18 15.39
CA PRO A 69 2.03 -4.96 16.63
C PRO A 69 1.58 -4.14 17.85
N GLU A 70 1.73 -2.82 17.79
CA GLU A 70 1.32 -1.92 18.87
C GLU A 70 -0.12 -1.39 18.71
N GLY A 71 -0.76 -1.70 17.60
CA GLY A 71 -2.13 -1.29 17.35
C GLY A 71 -2.30 0.23 17.16
N LEU A 72 -1.41 0.86 16.42
CA LEU A 72 -1.39 2.30 16.22
C LEU A 72 -2.40 2.77 15.18
N ALA A 73 -2.73 1.92 14.21
CA ALA A 73 -3.72 2.25 13.19
C ALA A 73 -5.13 2.34 13.78
N ARG A 74 -5.90 3.32 13.34
CA ARG A 74 -7.26 3.53 13.85
C ARG A 74 -8.27 2.53 13.30
N GLN A 75 -8.02 2.02 12.11
CA GLN A 75 -8.87 1.03 11.42
C GLN A 75 -8.00 0.20 10.47
N GLY A 76 -8.50 -0.95 10.02
CA GLY A 76 -7.77 -1.85 9.13
C GLY A 76 -6.81 -2.80 9.83
N GLN A 77 -6.85 -2.86 11.16
CA GLN A 77 -6.08 -3.82 11.93
C GLN A 77 -6.71 -5.20 11.88
N ARG A 78 -5.86 -6.23 11.84
CA ARG A 78 -6.22 -7.63 12.03
C ARG A 78 -5.87 -8.10 13.44
N GLU A 79 -6.53 -9.15 13.89
CA GLU A 79 -6.29 -9.77 15.20
C GLU A 79 -4.87 -10.32 15.38
N ASP A 80 -4.17 -10.59 14.28
CA ASP A 80 -2.80 -11.11 14.25
C ASP A 80 -1.71 -10.01 14.27
N GLY A 81 -2.09 -8.75 14.49
CA GLY A 81 -1.17 -7.60 14.52
C GLY A 81 -0.76 -7.09 13.15
N ARG A 82 -1.40 -7.57 12.08
CA ARG A 82 -1.23 -7.02 10.74
C ARG A 82 -2.18 -5.86 10.49
N PHE A 83 -1.77 -4.99 9.59
CA PHE A 83 -2.56 -3.86 9.10
C PHE A 83 -2.64 -3.90 7.58
N THR A 84 -3.79 -3.58 7.03
CA THR A 84 -4.01 -3.55 5.58
C THR A 84 -4.49 -2.20 5.09
N PHE A 85 -4.08 -1.84 3.86
CA PHE A 85 -4.46 -0.62 3.16
C PHE A 85 -5.09 -0.98 1.80
N PRO A 86 -6.32 -1.56 1.80
CA PRO A 86 -6.88 -2.31 0.68
C PRO A 86 -7.75 -1.46 -0.25
N PHE A 87 -7.39 -0.20 -0.45
CA PHE A 87 -8.18 0.71 -1.27
C PHE A 87 -7.98 0.47 -2.77
N VAL A 88 -9.05 0.74 -3.55
CA VAL A 88 -8.95 0.64 -5.00
C VAL A 88 -8.00 1.68 -5.56
N THR A 89 -8.01 2.89 -5.00
CA THR A 89 -7.24 4.02 -5.50
C THR A 89 -6.24 4.49 -4.44
N ILE A 90 -5.05 3.87 -4.45
CA ILE A 90 -3.89 4.34 -3.71
C ILE A 90 -3.07 5.16 -4.71
N GLU A 91 -2.88 6.45 -4.47
CA GLU A 91 -2.32 7.37 -5.46
C GLU A 91 -1.13 8.17 -4.98
N ASP A 92 -1.07 8.42 -3.67
CA ASP A 92 -0.04 9.26 -3.11
C ASP A 92 0.99 8.45 -2.33
N VAL A 93 2.26 8.70 -2.62
CA VAL A 93 3.39 8.25 -1.81
C VAL A 93 4.49 9.30 -1.83
N ASP A 94 4.97 9.65 -0.65
CA ASP A 94 6.12 10.55 -0.53
C ASP A 94 7.03 10.15 0.63
N ARG A 95 8.29 10.55 0.54
CA ARG A 95 9.26 10.41 1.62
C ARG A 95 9.10 11.57 2.61
N VAL A 96 8.94 11.24 3.87
CA VAL A 96 8.82 12.23 4.94
C VAL A 96 10.21 12.58 5.52
N ASP A 97 11.00 11.55 5.81
CA ASP A 97 12.36 11.70 6.35
C ASP A 97 13.25 10.50 5.98
N GLU A 98 14.34 10.27 6.70
CA GLU A 98 15.31 9.20 6.43
C GLU A 98 14.77 7.79 6.72
N SER A 99 13.67 7.68 7.47
CA SER A 99 13.10 6.42 7.92
C SER A 99 11.62 6.25 7.60
N HIS A 100 10.93 7.30 7.15
CA HIS A 100 9.49 7.27 6.98
C HIS A 100 9.03 7.65 5.57
N ILE A 101 7.98 6.98 5.13
CA ILE A 101 7.15 7.38 3.99
C ILE A 101 5.72 7.60 4.44
N ILE A 102 4.99 8.43 3.70
CA ILE A 102 3.54 8.59 3.82
C ILE A 102 2.87 8.04 2.57
N VAL A 103 1.76 7.32 2.76
CA VAL A 103 0.95 6.77 1.67
C VAL A 103 -0.49 7.21 1.85
N GLY A 104 -1.15 7.58 0.77
CA GLY A 104 -2.53 8.05 0.77
C GLY A 104 -3.40 7.38 -0.29
N ASN A 105 -4.70 7.31 -0.02
CA ASN A 105 -5.71 6.90 -0.99
C ASN A 105 -6.62 8.07 -1.37
N ASP A 106 -7.15 8.02 -2.58
CA ASP A 106 -8.36 8.73 -2.96
C ASP A 106 -9.58 7.82 -2.69
N ASN A 107 -10.52 8.31 -1.90
CA ASN A 107 -11.73 7.57 -1.56
C ASN A 107 -12.75 7.50 -2.72
N ASN A 108 -12.49 8.15 -3.85
CA ASN A 108 -13.42 8.24 -5.00
C ASN A 108 -14.87 8.53 -4.57
N PHE A 109 -15.03 9.45 -3.65
CA PHE A 109 -16.33 9.74 -3.06
C PHE A 109 -17.43 9.96 -4.11
N PRO A 110 -18.59 9.30 -3.96
CA PRO A 110 -19.03 8.43 -2.84
C PRO A 110 -18.91 6.92 -3.12
N PHE A 111 -18.02 6.46 -3.99
CA PHE A 111 -18.12 5.14 -4.64
C PHE A 111 -17.26 4.05 -3.98
N SER A 112 -16.11 4.37 -3.40
CA SER A 112 -15.23 3.36 -2.82
C SER A 112 -15.69 2.91 -1.44
N VAL A 113 -15.56 1.60 -1.15
CA VAL A 113 -16.01 0.93 0.07
C VAL A 113 -14.99 -0.11 0.57
N GLY A 114 -13.69 0.17 0.44
CA GLY A 114 -12.63 -0.78 0.74
C GLY A 114 -12.39 -1.07 2.22
N ARG A 115 -12.81 -0.18 3.14
CA ARG A 115 -12.67 -0.43 4.58
C ARG A 115 -13.76 -1.32 5.14
N ALA A 116 -14.99 -1.10 4.74
CA ALA A 116 -16.12 -1.88 5.22
C ALA A 116 -17.20 -1.95 4.15
N LEU A 117 -17.85 -3.10 4.05
CA LEU A 117 -18.97 -3.29 3.12
C LEU A 117 -20.10 -2.30 3.43
N GLY A 118 -20.55 -1.59 2.39
CA GLY A 118 -21.65 -0.63 2.48
C GLY A 118 -21.31 0.69 3.17
N ALA A 119 -20.09 0.87 3.64
CA ALA A 119 -19.60 2.14 4.18
C ALA A 119 -18.65 2.81 3.18
N ARG A 120 -18.81 4.10 2.99
CA ARG A 120 -17.91 4.88 2.13
C ARG A 120 -16.53 5.02 2.75
N ASP A 121 -15.51 4.93 1.93
CA ASP A 121 -14.15 5.14 2.38
C ASP A 121 -13.88 6.62 2.73
N ASP A 122 -13.02 6.82 3.71
CA ASP A 122 -12.38 8.10 3.97
C ASP A 122 -11.10 8.23 3.12
N ASN A 123 -10.57 9.44 3.01
CA ASN A 123 -9.19 9.64 2.59
C ASN A 123 -8.30 9.36 3.79
N GLU A 124 -7.59 8.24 3.74
CA GLU A 124 -6.66 7.84 4.78
C GLU A 124 -5.22 8.18 4.37
N LEU A 125 -4.45 8.65 5.33
CA LEU A 125 -3.01 8.81 5.22
C LEU A 125 -2.35 7.93 6.27
N ILE A 126 -1.40 7.10 5.85
CA ILE A 126 -0.61 6.25 6.73
C ILE A 126 0.86 6.63 6.71
N LEU A 127 1.46 6.73 7.89
CA LEU A 127 2.89 6.94 8.07
C LEU A 127 3.54 5.59 8.38
N LEU A 128 4.52 5.19 7.58
CA LEU A 128 5.20 3.91 7.69
C LEU A 128 6.68 4.12 8.02
N GLU A 129 7.17 3.45 9.07
CA GLU A 129 8.60 3.32 9.33
C GLU A 129 9.18 2.25 8.40
N VAL A 130 10.16 2.62 7.57
CA VAL A 130 10.64 1.81 6.45
C VAL A 130 12.13 2.04 6.16
N SER A 131 12.94 2.18 7.20
CA SER A 131 14.37 2.51 7.10
C SER A 131 15.14 1.60 6.14
N GLU A 132 14.95 0.28 6.23
CA GLU A 132 15.64 -0.68 5.36
C GLU A 132 15.20 -0.54 3.89
N PHE A 133 13.90 -0.35 3.66
CA PHE A 133 13.36 -0.12 2.32
C PHE A 133 13.95 1.14 1.68
N LEU A 134 14.08 2.23 2.43
CA LEU A 134 14.65 3.50 1.93
C LEU A 134 16.15 3.41 1.62
N GLN A 135 16.85 2.40 2.13
CA GLN A 135 18.28 2.16 1.86
C GLN A 135 18.51 1.22 0.67
N ALA A 136 17.48 0.52 0.16
CA ALA A 136 17.62 -0.44 -0.92
C ALA A 136 18.17 0.21 -2.21
N ARG A 137 19.13 -0.49 -2.86
CA ARG A 137 19.78 -0.08 -4.12
C ARG A 137 20.00 -1.28 -5.03
N ALA A 138 20.16 -1.01 -6.33
CA ALA A 138 20.57 -2.03 -7.28
C ALA A 138 21.96 -2.57 -6.91
N GLY A 139 22.09 -3.90 -6.87
CA GLY A 139 23.37 -4.57 -6.60
C GLY A 139 23.80 -4.61 -5.13
N SER A 140 22.92 -4.25 -4.21
CA SER A 140 23.16 -4.42 -2.76
C SER A 140 22.73 -5.80 -2.26
#